data_642f7701f19bf07dd718ad1a2ecc0227
#
_entry.id   642f7701f19bf07dd718ad1a2ecc0227
#
_cell.length_a   1.000
_cell.length_b   1.000
_cell.length_c   1.000
_cell.angle_alpha   90.00
_cell.angle_beta   90.00
_cell.angle_gamma   90.00
#
_symmetry.space_group_name_H-M   'P 1'
#
loop_
_entity.id
_entity.type
_entity.pdbx_description
1 polymer ?
#
loop_
_entity_poly.entity_id
_entity_poly.type
_entity_poly.pdbx_seq_one_letter_code
_entity_poly.pdbx_strand_id
1 'polypeptide(L)'
;TTRRGLALHLDGARLYNAAVKLGVPAREITQYFDSVSVCLSKGLGAPIGSVLCGSVELIGRARRLRKMVGGGMRQAGMLAAAGLHALQHQVARLAEDHANAERLAVGLRELGYAVEPVQTNMVYAQVGEQAGALKALCAERGIKLTAAPRLRMVTHLDIASTDVDQVIAAFAEFRRN
;
A
#
# COMPACT_ATOMS: atom_id res chain seq x y z
N THR A 1 -18.09 1.95 -20.71
CA THR A 1 -17.68 3.37 -20.64
C THR A 1 -17.54 3.97 -22.00
N THR A 2 -16.81 3.37 -22.93
CA THR A 2 -16.67 3.81 -24.35
C THR A 2 -18.02 4.04 -25.05
N ARG A 3 -19.04 3.21 -24.79
CA ARG A 3 -20.39 3.41 -25.34
C ARG A 3 -21.10 4.67 -24.84
N ARG A 4 -20.66 5.28 -23.72
CA ARG A 4 -21.27 6.47 -23.11
C ARG A 4 -20.37 7.71 -23.19
N GLY A 5 -19.21 7.64 -23.85
CA GLY A 5 -18.25 8.75 -23.95
C GLY A 5 -17.65 9.18 -22.59
N LEU A 6 -17.64 8.29 -21.59
CA LEU A 6 -17.08 8.59 -20.28
C LEU A 6 -15.60 8.23 -20.23
N ALA A 7 -14.79 9.17 -19.75
CA ALA A 7 -13.38 8.93 -19.45
C ALA A 7 -13.22 8.06 -18.19
N LEU A 8 -12.20 7.23 -18.19
CA LEU A 8 -11.82 6.35 -17.07
C LEU A 8 -10.57 6.87 -16.39
N HIS A 9 -10.64 7.03 -15.07
CA HIS A 9 -9.49 7.30 -14.23
C HIS A 9 -9.20 6.13 -13.30
N LEU A 10 -7.93 5.69 -13.23
CA LEU A 10 -7.47 4.72 -12.27
C LEU A 10 -6.82 5.43 -11.08
N ASP A 11 -7.37 5.26 -9.88
CA ASP A 11 -6.60 5.46 -8.66
C ASP A 11 -5.60 4.30 -8.51
N GLY A 12 -4.41 4.50 -9.07
CA GLY A 12 -3.31 3.55 -9.07
C GLY A 12 -2.42 3.66 -7.83
N ALA A 13 -2.98 4.02 -6.67
CA ALA A 13 -2.23 4.20 -5.43
C ALA A 13 -1.36 2.98 -5.06
N ARG A 14 -1.77 1.78 -5.49
CA ARG A 14 -1.01 0.52 -5.34
C ARG A 14 -0.90 -0.25 -6.66
N LEU A 15 -0.78 0.47 -7.77
CA LEU A 15 -0.67 -0.12 -9.11
C LEU A 15 0.44 -1.17 -9.19
N TYR A 16 1.63 -0.86 -8.66
CA TYR A 16 2.77 -1.78 -8.72
C TYR A 16 2.59 -3.01 -7.84
N ASN A 17 1.89 -2.93 -6.70
CA ASN A 17 1.50 -4.12 -5.95
C ASN A 17 0.62 -5.04 -6.79
N ALA A 18 -0.37 -4.49 -7.50
CA ALA A 18 -1.23 -5.27 -8.39
C ALA A 18 -0.42 -5.88 -9.56
N ALA A 19 0.44 -5.10 -10.20
CA ALA A 19 1.28 -5.54 -11.32
C ALA A 19 2.20 -6.71 -10.91
N VAL A 20 2.89 -6.59 -9.77
CA VAL A 20 3.76 -7.65 -9.22
C VAL A 20 2.94 -8.89 -8.85
N LYS A 21 1.78 -8.73 -8.23
CA LYS A 21 0.90 -9.86 -7.88
C LYS A 21 0.39 -10.61 -9.10
N LEU A 22 0.06 -9.91 -10.17
CA LEU A 22 -0.43 -10.48 -11.42
C LEU A 22 0.71 -10.99 -12.33
N GLY A 23 1.95 -10.63 -12.05
CA GLY A 23 3.10 -10.98 -12.91
C GLY A 23 3.07 -10.27 -14.26
N VAL A 24 2.47 -9.07 -14.35
CA VAL A 24 2.33 -8.32 -15.59
C VAL A 24 2.97 -6.93 -15.49
N PRO A 25 3.44 -6.36 -16.59
CA PRO A 25 3.85 -4.95 -16.62
C PRO A 25 2.70 -4.02 -16.24
N ALA A 26 2.98 -2.94 -15.51
CA ALA A 26 1.96 -1.98 -15.10
C ALA A 26 1.13 -1.42 -16.29
N ARG A 27 1.73 -1.30 -17.48
CA ARG A 27 1.06 -0.85 -18.71
C ARG A 27 -0.12 -1.75 -19.11
N GLU A 28 -0.06 -3.05 -18.82
CA GLU A 28 -1.16 -3.97 -19.14
C GLU A 28 -2.41 -3.71 -18.31
N ILE A 29 -2.23 -3.15 -17.11
CA ILE A 29 -3.34 -2.69 -16.28
C ILE A 29 -3.81 -1.31 -16.76
N THR A 30 -2.88 -0.39 -16.99
CA THR A 30 -3.21 1.03 -17.22
C THR A 30 -3.73 1.33 -18.63
N GLN A 31 -3.52 0.46 -19.62
CA GLN A 31 -3.97 0.65 -20.99
C GLN A 31 -5.49 0.82 -21.15
N TYR A 32 -6.26 0.43 -20.15
CA TYR A 32 -7.74 0.54 -20.16
C TYR A 32 -8.25 1.87 -19.61
N PHE A 33 -7.36 2.78 -19.20
CA PHE A 33 -7.70 4.03 -18.53
C PHE A 33 -7.15 5.23 -19.28
N ASP A 34 -7.95 6.30 -19.35
CA ASP A 34 -7.54 7.57 -19.98
C ASP A 34 -6.53 8.33 -19.11
N SER A 35 -6.55 8.08 -17.80
CA SER A 35 -5.60 8.65 -16.86
C SER A 35 -5.40 7.76 -15.63
N VAL A 36 -4.23 7.88 -15.02
CA VAL A 36 -3.83 7.08 -13.86
C VAL A 36 -3.08 7.96 -12.87
N SER A 37 -3.43 7.89 -11.59
CA SER A 37 -2.60 8.42 -10.50
C SER A 37 -1.80 7.29 -9.85
N VAL A 38 -0.49 7.47 -9.70
CA VAL A 38 0.43 6.46 -9.12
C VAL A 38 1.10 7.04 -7.90
N CYS A 39 0.91 6.43 -6.73
CA CYS A 39 1.64 6.83 -5.53
C CYS A 39 3.05 6.24 -5.53
N LEU A 40 4.04 7.11 -5.22
CA LEU A 40 5.43 6.72 -5.01
C LEU A 40 5.76 6.52 -3.53
N SER A 41 4.99 7.16 -2.64
CA SER A 41 5.20 7.22 -1.18
C SER A 41 4.44 6.15 -0.38
N LYS A 42 4.21 4.99 -0.96
CA LYS A 42 3.61 3.82 -0.30
C LYS A 42 4.58 2.63 -0.40
N GLY A 43 4.18 1.49 -0.91
CA GLY A 43 5.05 0.32 -1.04
C GLY A 43 6.36 0.57 -1.79
N LEU A 44 6.40 1.55 -2.69
CA LEU A 44 7.64 1.96 -3.38
C LEU A 44 8.63 2.72 -2.48
N GLY A 45 8.23 3.20 -1.31
CA GLY A 45 9.12 3.77 -0.31
C GLY A 45 9.72 5.14 -0.64
N ALA A 46 9.25 5.85 -1.67
CA ALA A 46 9.68 7.23 -1.88
C ALA A 46 9.17 8.13 -0.75
N PRO A 47 9.92 9.16 -0.32
CA PRO A 47 9.56 9.99 0.83
C PRO A 47 8.27 10.79 0.61
N ILE A 48 7.93 11.07 -0.64
CA ILE A 48 6.75 11.88 -1.01
C ILE A 48 6.33 11.61 -2.46
N GLY A 49 5.07 11.82 -2.72
CA GLY A 49 4.58 12.11 -4.06
C GLY A 49 3.72 11.05 -4.70
N SER A 50 3.01 11.54 -5.68
CA SER A 50 2.30 10.74 -6.66
C SER A 50 2.47 11.38 -8.05
N VAL A 51 2.36 10.56 -9.07
CA VAL A 51 2.47 10.97 -10.47
C VAL A 51 1.13 10.77 -11.14
N LEU A 52 0.64 11.82 -11.82
CA LEU A 52 -0.50 11.72 -12.73
C LEU A 52 0.01 11.43 -14.13
N CYS A 53 -0.47 10.36 -14.74
CA CYS A 53 -0.20 9.95 -16.10
C CYS A 53 -1.48 10.08 -16.95
N GLY A 54 -1.33 10.49 -18.21
CA GLY A 54 -2.43 10.65 -19.15
C GLY A 54 -1.97 11.32 -20.44
N SER A 55 -2.91 11.76 -21.27
CA SER A 55 -2.60 12.46 -22.52
C SER A 55 -1.83 13.78 -22.27
N VAL A 56 -1.08 14.24 -23.27
CA VAL A 56 -0.34 15.51 -23.22
C VAL A 56 -1.27 16.68 -22.85
N GLU A 57 -2.46 16.71 -23.45
CA GLU A 57 -3.47 17.73 -23.17
C GLU A 57 -3.92 17.70 -21.71
N LEU A 58 -4.30 16.52 -21.20
CA LEU A 58 -4.71 16.35 -19.80
C LEU A 58 -3.60 16.82 -18.85
N ILE A 59 -2.37 16.39 -19.09
CA ILE A 59 -1.23 16.74 -18.22
C ILE A 59 -0.89 18.22 -18.30
N GLY A 60 -1.02 18.85 -19.48
CA GLY A 60 -0.88 20.30 -19.61
C GLY A 60 -1.88 21.08 -18.74
N ARG A 61 -3.14 20.68 -18.79
CA ARG A 61 -4.20 21.26 -17.92
C ARG A 61 -3.96 20.98 -16.44
N ALA A 62 -3.60 19.74 -16.09
CA ALA A 62 -3.34 19.34 -14.72
C ALA A 62 -2.17 20.12 -14.09
N ARG A 63 -1.09 20.38 -14.84
CA ARG A 63 0.03 21.21 -14.37
C ARG A 63 -0.40 22.63 -14.02
N ARG A 64 -1.25 23.23 -14.86
CA ARG A 64 -1.82 24.55 -14.60
C ARG A 64 -2.69 24.57 -13.35
N LEU A 65 -3.63 23.63 -13.24
CA LEU A 65 -4.49 23.47 -12.06
C LEU A 65 -3.67 23.23 -10.79
N ARG A 66 -2.67 22.36 -10.84
CA ARG A 66 -1.76 22.13 -9.70
C ARG A 66 -1.13 23.43 -9.21
N LYS A 67 -0.68 24.28 -10.14
CA LYS A 67 -0.10 25.58 -9.78
C LYS A 67 -1.12 26.51 -9.13
N MET A 68 -2.35 26.53 -9.67
CA MET A 68 -3.44 27.39 -9.15
C MET A 68 -3.83 27.01 -7.72
N VAL A 69 -3.83 25.72 -7.38
CA VAL A 69 -4.19 25.23 -6.02
C VAL A 69 -2.99 25.16 -5.06
N GLY A 70 -1.86 25.80 -5.39
CA GLY A 70 -0.69 25.89 -4.52
C GLY A 70 0.26 24.69 -4.59
N GLY A 71 0.03 23.69 -5.45
CA GLY A 71 0.83 22.47 -5.53
C GLY A 71 2.12 22.57 -6.35
N GLY A 72 2.59 23.78 -6.67
CA GLY A 72 3.81 24.01 -7.44
C GLY A 72 5.06 24.11 -6.57
N MET A 73 5.76 23.00 -6.37
CA MET A 73 7.05 22.99 -5.69
C MET A 73 8.19 23.36 -6.65
N ARG A 74 9.10 24.26 -6.21
CA ARG A 74 10.37 24.54 -6.87
C ARG A 74 11.45 23.59 -6.35
N GLN A 75 12.53 23.40 -7.11
CA GLN A 75 13.68 22.56 -6.75
C GLN A 75 13.28 21.15 -6.28
N ALA A 76 12.29 20.56 -6.94
CA ALA A 76 11.78 19.22 -6.62
C ALA A 76 12.69 18.06 -7.09
N GLY A 77 13.90 18.37 -7.59
CA GLY A 77 14.83 17.39 -8.16
C GLY A 77 15.23 16.28 -7.19
N MET A 78 15.44 16.60 -5.90
CA MET A 78 15.76 15.59 -4.90
C MET A 78 14.61 14.59 -4.70
N LEU A 79 13.38 15.08 -4.66
CA LEU A 79 12.19 14.23 -4.52
C LEU A 79 11.95 13.41 -5.80
N ALA A 80 12.21 14.00 -6.97
CA ALA A 80 12.13 13.29 -8.24
C ALA A 80 13.19 12.18 -8.34
N ALA A 81 14.42 12.42 -7.88
CA ALA A 81 15.48 11.42 -7.82
C ALA A 81 15.10 10.25 -6.91
N ALA A 82 14.53 10.52 -5.73
CA ALA A 82 14.01 9.48 -4.83
C ALA A 82 12.87 8.67 -5.49
N GLY A 83 11.98 9.35 -6.21
CA GLY A 83 10.91 8.67 -6.98
C GLY A 83 11.45 7.81 -8.11
N LEU A 84 12.46 8.25 -8.84
CA LEU A 84 13.14 7.46 -9.88
C LEU A 84 13.83 6.24 -9.28
N HIS A 85 14.56 6.41 -8.18
CA HIS A 85 15.18 5.30 -7.45
C HIS A 85 14.13 4.25 -7.04
N ALA A 86 13.01 4.71 -6.47
CA ALA A 86 11.92 3.83 -6.06
C ALA A 86 11.35 3.02 -7.25
N LEU A 87 11.14 3.65 -8.39
CA LEU A 87 10.64 2.98 -9.60
C LEU A 87 11.65 1.98 -10.18
N GLN A 88 12.94 2.26 -10.08
CA GLN A 88 14.00 1.42 -10.64
C GLN A 88 14.34 0.23 -9.73
N HIS A 89 14.24 0.39 -8.41
CA HIS A 89 14.80 -0.58 -7.46
C HIS A 89 13.78 -1.22 -6.51
N GLN A 90 12.61 -0.59 -6.29
CA GLN A 90 11.67 -1.03 -5.26
C GLN A 90 10.47 -1.83 -5.80
N VAL A 91 10.25 -1.85 -7.12
CA VAL A 91 9.07 -2.54 -7.69
C VAL A 91 9.14 -4.05 -7.43
N ALA A 92 10.26 -4.70 -7.77
CA ALA A 92 10.40 -6.15 -7.60
C ALA A 92 10.31 -6.57 -6.13
N ARG A 93 10.83 -5.73 -5.21
CA ARG A 93 10.81 -5.96 -3.76
C ARG A 93 9.40 -6.06 -3.18
N LEU A 94 8.37 -5.49 -3.84
CA LEU A 94 6.99 -5.61 -3.39
C LEU A 94 6.52 -7.06 -3.21
N ALA A 95 7.18 -8.02 -3.86
CA ALA A 95 6.92 -9.44 -3.65
C ALA A 95 7.21 -9.88 -2.20
N GLU A 96 8.22 -9.28 -1.55
CA GLU A 96 8.55 -9.54 -0.14
C GLU A 96 7.43 -9.02 0.78
N ASP A 97 6.88 -7.84 0.49
CA ASP A 97 5.74 -7.31 1.23
C ASP A 97 4.52 -8.25 1.13
N HIS A 98 4.27 -8.82 -0.06
CA HIS A 98 3.19 -9.78 -0.27
C HIS A 98 3.43 -11.08 0.52
N ALA A 99 4.66 -11.59 0.51
CA ALA A 99 5.03 -12.78 1.27
C ALA A 99 4.88 -12.57 2.79
N ASN A 100 5.31 -11.41 3.30
CA ASN A 100 5.14 -11.02 4.69
C ASN A 100 3.66 -10.87 5.09
N ALA A 101 2.83 -10.31 4.21
CA ALA A 101 1.39 -10.23 4.45
C ALA A 101 0.73 -11.60 4.51
N GLU A 102 1.08 -12.52 3.59
CA GLU A 102 0.55 -13.88 3.61
C GLU A 102 1.01 -14.65 4.86
N ARG A 103 2.31 -14.54 5.23
CA ARG A 103 2.85 -15.13 6.47
C ARG A 103 2.07 -14.66 7.71
N LEU A 104 1.83 -13.35 7.81
CA LEU A 104 1.02 -12.78 8.89
C LEU A 104 -0.39 -13.35 8.91
N ALA A 105 -1.04 -13.41 7.74
CA ALA A 105 -2.39 -13.90 7.64
C ALA A 105 -2.51 -15.39 8.02
N VAL A 106 -1.55 -16.22 7.60
CA VAL A 106 -1.49 -17.63 7.98
C VAL A 106 -1.35 -17.77 9.50
N GLY A 107 -0.36 -17.10 10.09
CA GLY A 107 -0.15 -17.16 11.55
C GLY A 107 -1.37 -16.71 12.36
N LEU A 108 -2.06 -15.65 11.91
CA LEU A 108 -3.27 -15.19 12.58
C LEU A 108 -4.44 -16.17 12.42
N ARG A 109 -4.60 -16.83 11.26
CA ARG A 109 -5.61 -17.88 11.07
C ARG A 109 -5.34 -19.09 11.98
N GLU A 110 -4.09 -19.51 12.11
CA GLU A 110 -3.70 -20.60 13.03
C GLU A 110 -4.02 -20.27 14.50
N LEU A 111 -3.98 -18.99 14.86
CA LEU A 111 -4.42 -18.50 16.17
C LEU A 111 -5.95 -18.37 16.29
N GLY A 112 -6.71 -18.71 15.24
CA GLY A 112 -8.17 -18.67 15.24
C GLY A 112 -8.78 -17.29 14.99
N TYR A 113 -8.03 -16.33 14.46
CA TYR A 113 -8.60 -15.07 13.99
C TYR A 113 -9.23 -15.26 12.60
N ALA A 114 -10.40 -14.64 12.38
CA ALA A 114 -10.97 -14.56 11.04
C ALA A 114 -10.19 -13.52 10.23
N VAL A 115 -9.45 -13.99 9.20
CA VAL A 115 -8.61 -13.15 8.33
C VAL A 115 -9.12 -13.24 6.90
N GLU A 116 -9.37 -12.08 6.31
CA GLU A 116 -9.81 -11.98 4.91
C GLU A 116 -8.73 -12.51 3.94
N PRO A 117 -9.11 -12.94 2.73
CA PRO A 117 -8.13 -13.36 1.72
C PRO A 117 -7.13 -12.23 1.41
N VAL A 118 -5.83 -12.52 1.55
CA VAL A 118 -4.76 -11.57 1.26
C VAL A 118 -4.51 -11.54 -0.24
N GLN A 119 -4.54 -10.35 -0.81
CA GLN A 119 -4.27 -10.14 -2.24
C GLN A 119 -2.86 -9.64 -2.50
N THR A 120 -2.43 -8.66 -1.71
CA THR A 120 -1.11 -8.01 -1.84
C THR A 120 -0.48 -7.83 -0.46
N ASN A 121 -0.28 -6.61 -0.03
CA ASN A 121 0.42 -6.24 1.20
C ASN A 121 -0.51 -5.75 2.32
N MET A 122 -1.79 -6.05 2.26
CA MET A 122 -2.76 -5.69 3.29
C MET A 122 -3.41 -6.92 3.88
N VAL A 123 -3.44 -6.98 5.22
CA VAL A 123 -4.08 -8.02 6.01
C VAL A 123 -5.21 -7.40 6.80
N TYR A 124 -6.40 -7.99 6.70
CA TYR A 124 -7.56 -7.60 7.48
C TYR A 124 -7.97 -8.75 8.40
N ALA A 125 -7.92 -8.51 9.71
CA ALA A 125 -8.28 -9.48 10.74
C ALA A 125 -9.42 -8.95 11.61
N GLN A 126 -10.37 -9.82 11.95
CA GLN A 126 -11.45 -9.50 12.87
C GLN A 126 -10.98 -9.71 14.31
N VAL A 127 -10.84 -8.63 15.05
CA VAL A 127 -10.41 -8.64 16.47
C VAL A 127 -11.53 -8.22 17.43
N GLY A 128 -12.63 -7.72 16.88
CA GLY A 128 -13.84 -7.37 17.63
C GLY A 128 -13.61 -6.25 18.66
N GLU A 129 -14.36 -6.32 19.74
CA GLU A 129 -14.35 -5.31 20.81
C GLU A 129 -13.01 -5.27 21.58
N GLN A 130 -12.22 -6.33 21.51
CA GLN A 130 -10.91 -6.43 22.17
C GLN A 130 -9.80 -5.63 21.47
N ALA A 131 -10.09 -4.93 20.39
CA ALA A 131 -9.12 -4.16 19.60
C ALA A 131 -8.29 -3.16 20.45
N GLY A 132 -8.92 -2.55 21.47
CA GLY A 132 -8.24 -1.62 22.38
C GLY A 132 -7.21 -2.31 23.28
N ALA A 133 -7.58 -3.43 23.89
CA ALA A 133 -6.70 -4.22 24.74
C ALA A 133 -5.55 -4.85 23.93
N LEU A 134 -5.84 -5.40 22.76
CA LEU A 134 -4.81 -5.91 21.85
C LEU A 134 -3.81 -4.83 21.44
N LYS A 135 -4.29 -3.62 21.11
CA LYS A 135 -3.42 -2.48 20.78
C LYS A 135 -2.49 -2.13 21.95
N ALA A 136 -3.00 -2.12 23.19
CA ALA A 136 -2.21 -1.82 24.39
C ALA A 136 -1.08 -2.84 24.58
N LEU A 137 -1.40 -4.13 24.53
CA LEU A 137 -0.41 -5.22 24.63
C LEU A 137 0.64 -5.15 23.52
N CYS A 138 0.23 -4.88 22.29
CA CYS A 138 1.15 -4.70 21.15
C CYS A 138 2.06 -3.48 21.33
N ALA A 139 1.54 -2.38 21.87
CA ALA A 139 2.32 -1.16 22.10
C ALA A 139 3.45 -1.37 23.12
N GLU A 140 3.24 -2.19 24.16
CA GLU A 140 4.29 -2.58 25.14
C GLU A 140 5.45 -3.32 24.48
N ARG A 141 5.24 -3.93 23.31
CA ARG A 141 6.23 -4.64 22.48
C ARG A 141 6.75 -3.82 21.32
N GLY A 142 6.46 -2.50 21.28
CA GLY A 142 6.86 -1.61 20.20
C GLY A 142 6.05 -1.79 18.90
N ILE A 143 4.98 -2.61 18.91
CA ILE A 143 4.13 -2.86 17.76
C ILE A 143 3.01 -1.82 17.75
N LYS A 144 2.94 -1.01 16.67
CA LYS A 144 1.93 0.04 16.52
C LYS A 144 0.75 -0.46 15.70
N LEU A 145 -0.42 -0.56 16.33
CA LEU A 145 -1.67 -0.93 15.69
C LEU A 145 -2.73 0.16 15.87
N THR A 146 -3.72 0.17 14.97
CA THR A 146 -4.96 0.94 15.18
C THR A 146 -5.93 0.13 16.04
N ALA A 147 -6.75 0.79 16.85
CA ALA A 147 -7.81 0.13 17.59
C ALA A 147 -9.08 0.11 16.72
N ALA A 148 -9.26 -0.93 15.95
CA ALA A 148 -10.45 -1.12 15.11
C ALA A 148 -10.92 -2.57 15.15
N PRO A 149 -12.23 -2.86 15.29
CA PRO A 149 -12.76 -4.23 15.29
C PRO A 149 -12.35 -5.05 14.07
N ARG A 150 -12.31 -4.42 12.90
CA ARG A 150 -11.71 -4.92 11.66
C ARG A 150 -10.35 -4.26 11.51
N LEU A 151 -9.34 -4.91 12.07
CA LEU A 151 -7.97 -4.40 12.08
C LEU A 151 -7.34 -4.52 10.70
N ARG A 152 -6.81 -3.41 10.19
CA ARG A 152 -6.02 -3.37 8.97
C ARG A 152 -4.54 -3.27 9.30
N MET A 153 -3.76 -4.23 8.83
CA MET A 153 -2.30 -4.23 8.90
C MET A 153 -1.72 -4.14 7.49
N VAL A 154 -0.58 -3.50 7.34
CA VAL A 154 0.07 -3.27 6.04
C VAL A 154 1.54 -3.60 6.18
N THR A 155 2.04 -4.49 5.34
CA THR A 155 3.47 -4.77 5.21
C THR A 155 4.11 -3.83 4.19
N HIS A 156 5.32 -3.41 4.46
CA HIS A 156 6.08 -2.47 3.63
C HIS A 156 7.58 -2.61 3.90
N LEU A 157 8.40 -1.81 3.22
CA LEU A 157 9.87 -1.82 3.26
C LEU A 157 10.48 -1.96 4.66
N ASP A 158 9.86 -1.32 5.67
CA ASP A 158 10.38 -1.30 7.03
C ASP A 158 9.85 -2.45 7.91
N ILE A 159 9.19 -3.46 7.30
CA ILE A 159 8.65 -4.63 8.00
C ILE A 159 9.38 -5.88 7.50
N ALA A 160 10.30 -6.38 8.30
CA ALA A 160 11.00 -7.63 8.03
C ALA A 160 10.12 -8.85 8.40
N SER A 161 10.51 -10.04 7.93
CA SER A 161 9.82 -11.29 8.29
C SER A 161 9.88 -11.58 9.79
N THR A 162 10.97 -11.18 10.46
CA THR A 162 11.12 -11.27 11.92
C THR A 162 10.15 -10.38 12.67
N ASP A 163 9.80 -9.22 12.13
CA ASP A 163 8.79 -8.33 12.74
C ASP A 163 7.40 -8.97 12.63
N VAL A 164 7.12 -9.64 11.51
CA VAL A 164 5.87 -10.40 11.34
C VAL A 164 5.76 -11.50 12.39
N ASP A 165 6.84 -12.22 12.69
CA ASP A 165 6.86 -13.24 13.74
C ASP A 165 6.59 -12.65 15.12
N GLN A 166 7.14 -11.47 15.42
CA GLN A 166 6.86 -10.77 16.68
C GLN A 166 5.39 -10.37 16.80
N VAL A 167 4.77 -9.92 15.70
CA VAL A 167 3.33 -9.60 15.67
C VAL A 167 2.52 -10.86 15.96
N ILE A 168 2.80 -11.98 15.29
CA ILE A 168 2.11 -13.26 15.50
C ILE A 168 2.25 -13.70 16.94
N ALA A 169 3.46 -13.61 17.54
CA ALA A 169 3.70 -13.96 18.93
C ALA A 169 2.90 -13.08 19.92
N ALA A 170 2.79 -11.77 19.66
CA ALA A 170 1.99 -10.87 20.47
C ALA A 170 0.49 -11.20 20.42
N PHE A 171 -0.03 -11.55 19.24
CA PHE A 171 -1.42 -12.00 19.07
C PHE A 171 -1.66 -13.35 19.77
N ALA A 172 -0.69 -14.27 19.71
CA ALA A 172 -0.75 -15.56 20.41
C ALA A 172 -0.81 -15.37 21.93
N GLU A 173 -0.02 -14.45 22.45
CA GLU A 173 -0.04 -14.12 23.89
C GLU A 173 -1.38 -13.52 24.31
N PHE A 174 -1.90 -12.56 23.50
CA PHE A 174 -3.19 -11.95 23.77
C PHE A 174 -4.33 -12.97 23.85
N ARG A 175 -4.27 -14.03 23.06
CA ARG A 175 -5.28 -15.12 23.06
C ARG A 175 -5.21 -16.02 24.28
N ARG A 176 -4.06 -16.08 24.97
CA ARG A 176 -3.89 -16.92 26.18
C ARG A 176 -4.33 -16.23 27.47
N ASN A 177 -4.39 -14.92 27.44
CA ASN A 177 -4.81 -14.07 28.57
C ASN A 177 -6.32 -13.76 28.50
#